data_dec645a8e5d632fabddaaa0bd1b557c0
#
_entry.id   dec645a8e5d632fabddaaa0bd1b557c0
#
_cell.length_a   1.000
_cell.length_b   1.000
_cell.length_c   1.000
_cell.angle_alpha   90.00
_cell.angle_beta   90.00
_cell.angle_gamma   90.00
#
_symmetry.space_group_name_H-M   'P 1'
#
loop_
_entity.id
_entity.type
_entity.pdbx_description
1 polymer ?
#
loop_
_entity_poly.entity_id
_entity_poly.type
_entity_poly.pdbx_seq_one_letter_code
_entity_poly.pdbx_strand_id
1 'polypeptide(L)'
;MKYLIVGLGNIGAEYQGTRHNIGFTILDALAEASNIVFTTARYGAVAEMRLKNQQLVLLKPSTYMNLSGEAVRYWLIKEHIDLDHLLVIVDDIALPFGQIRLRPKGADGGHNGLKSINEMLQSQQWARLRFGIGNDFPPGAQVDYVLGYPTPEELAILPERAKVAVDAIKAFCLSGMTFAMNNYNNK
;
A
#
# COMPACT_ATOMS: atom_id res chain seq x y z
N MET A 1 -16.56 -6.56 -10.50
CA MET A 1 -15.46 -7.35 -9.96
C MET A 1 -15.04 -6.80 -8.61
N LYS A 2 -14.40 -7.61 -7.81
CA LYS A 2 -13.99 -7.22 -6.47
C LYS A 2 -12.46 -7.21 -6.37
N TYR A 3 -11.93 -6.16 -5.75
CA TYR A 3 -10.50 -5.96 -5.57
C TYR A 3 -10.18 -5.87 -4.09
N LEU A 4 -9.00 -6.36 -3.71
CA LEU A 4 -8.43 -6.13 -2.38
C LEU A 4 -7.27 -5.15 -2.52
N ILE A 5 -7.41 -3.99 -1.87
CA ILE A 5 -6.40 -2.93 -1.87
C ILE A 5 -5.83 -2.87 -0.46
N VAL A 6 -4.56 -3.20 -0.33
CA VAL A 6 -3.90 -3.31 0.98
C VAL A 6 -2.86 -2.21 1.12
N GLY A 7 -2.96 -1.43 2.19
CA GLY A 7 -1.91 -0.49 2.56
C GLY A 7 -1.13 -1.05 3.74
N LEU A 8 0.18 -1.22 3.59
CA LEU A 8 1.00 -1.80 4.64
C LEU A 8 1.46 -0.77 5.66
N GLY A 9 1.56 -1.19 6.91
CA GLY A 9 2.01 -0.38 8.02
C GLY A 9 2.01 -1.20 9.31
N ASN A 10 2.47 -0.57 10.38
CA ASN A 10 2.40 -1.12 11.73
C ASN A 10 1.31 -0.42 12.52
N ILE A 11 0.59 -1.19 13.34
CA ILE A 11 -0.41 -0.62 14.26
C ILE A 11 0.29 0.03 15.45
N GLY A 12 -0.41 0.98 16.06
CA GLY A 12 0.06 1.66 17.25
C GLY A 12 0.33 3.13 17.00
N ALA A 13 0.10 3.96 18.04
CA ALA A 13 0.27 5.41 17.93
C ALA A 13 1.71 5.78 17.60
N GLU A 14 2.68 5.00 18.07
CA GLU A 14 4.11 5.24 17.84
C GLU A 14 4.53 5.10 16.38
N TYR A 15 3.74 4.41 15.56
CA TYR A 15 4.04 4.21 14.14
C TYR A 15 3.21 5.11 13.22
N GLN A 16 2.21 5.79 13.77
CA GLN A 16 1.30 6.60 12.97
C GLN A 16 2.06 7.72 12.26
N GLY A 17 1.90 7.82 10.94
CA GLY A 17 2.53 8.86 10.14
C GLY A 17 4.00 8.63 9.80
N THR A 18 4.58 7.51 10.22
CA THR A 18 5.96 7.18 9.84
C THR A 18 6.06 6.83 8.36
N ARG A 19 7.28 6.88 7.83
CA ARG A 19 7.54 6.52 6.42
C ARG A 19 7.08 5.10 6.11
N HIS A 20 7.30 4.17 7.04
CA HIS A 20 6.92 2.77 6.85
C HIS A 20 5.40 2.57 6.82
N ASN A 21 4.65 3.53 7.34
CA ASN A 21 3.19 3.51 7.34
C ASN A 21 2.56 4.27 6.17
N ILE A 22 3.33 4.58 5.13
CA ILE A 22 2.81 5.33 3.99
C ILE A 22 1.62 4.62 3.33
N GLY A 23 1.60 3.28 3.36
CA GLY A 23 0.46 2.52 2.85
C GLY A 23 -0.83 2.85 3.59
N PHE A 24 -0.77 2.98 4.91
CA PHE A 24 -1.91 3.41 5.72
C PHE A 24 -2.33 4.83 5.35
N THR A 25 -1.37 5.72 5.20
CA THR A 25 -1.63 7.13 4.86
C THR A 25 -2.38 7.25 3.54
N ILE A 26 -1.97 6.49 2.53
CA ILE A 26 -2.61 6.52 1.21
C ILE A 26 -4.03 5.95 1.26
N LEU A 27 -4.24 4.84 1.97
CA LEU A 27 -5.59 4.30 2.12
C LEU A 27 -6.51 5.22 2.92
N ASP A 28 -5.97 5.91 3.93
CA ASP A 28 -6.74 6.90 4.66
C ASP A 28 -7.15 8.06 3.75
N ALA A 29 -6.26 8.51 2.86
CA ALA A 29 -6.58 9.55 1.88
C ALA A 29 -7.68 9.09 0.91
N LEU A 30 -7.61 7.84 0.44
CA LEU A 30 -8.64 7.27 -0.43
C LEU A 30 -10.00 7.18 0.29
N ALA A 31 -10.00 6.72 1.53
CA ALA A 31 -11.22 6.59 2.32
C ALA A 31 -11.85 7.96 2.58
N GLU A 32 -11.05 8.96 2.96
CA GLU A 32 -11.54 10.31 3.20
C GLU A 32 -12.14 10.92 1.94
N ALA A 33 -11.48 10.78 0.80
CA ALA A 33 -11.97 11.29 -0.48
C ALA A 33 -13.25 10.59 -0.94
N SER A 34 -13.50 9.39 -0.46
CA SER A 34 -14.67 8.57 -0.83
C SER A 34 -15.77 8.59 0.23
N ASN A 35 -15.61 9.38 1.30
CA ASN A 35 -16.55 9.47 2.42
C ASN A 35 -16.88 8.13 3.06
N ILE A 36 -15.87 7.28 3.23
CA ILE A 36 -16.00 6.00 3.92
C ILE A 36 -15.05 5.98 5.10
N VAL A 37 -15.34 5.11 6.07
CA VAL A 37 -14.53 4.98 7.28
C VAL A 37 -14.08 3.54 7.44
N PHE A 38 -12.90 3.36 8.02
CA PHE A 38 -12.39 2.04 8.39
C PHE A 38 -13.05 1.58 9.68
N THR A 39 -13.38 0.29 9.73
CA THR A 39 -13.87 -0.36 10.95
C THR A 39 -12.95 -1.52 11.29
N THR A 40 -12.83 -1.80 12.59
CA THR A 40 -12.01 -2.92 13.06
C THR A 40 -12.61 -4.24 12.62
N ALA A 41 -11.77 -5.10 12.06
CA ALA A 41 -12.15 -6.42 11.60
C ALA A 41 -11.02 -7.40 11.90
N ARG A 42 -11.16 -8.65 11.46
CA ARG A 42 -10.11 -9.64 11.71
C ARG A 42 -8.84 -9.30 10.93
N TYR A 43 -7.71 -9.30 11.60
CA TYR A 43 -6.39 -9.00 11.07
C TYR A 43 -6.21 -7.57 10.54
N GLY A 44 -7.16 -6.67 10.74
CA GLY A 44 -6.97 -5.31 10.28
C GLY A 44 -8.17 -4.41 10.41
N ALA A 45 -8.04 -3.21 9.88
CA ALA A 45 -9.12 -2.28 9.68
C ALA A 45 -9.56 -2.34 8.21
N VAL A 46 -10.86 -2.36 7.97
CA VAL A 46 -11.43 -2.58 6.64
C VAL A 46 -12.45 -1.50 6.31
N ALA A 47 -12.43 -1.05 5.07
CA ALA A 47 -13.46 -0.18 4.51
C ALA A 47 -13.85 -0.71 3.13
N GLU A 48 -15.11 -0.54 2.77
CA GLU A 48 -15.61 -0.98 1.48
C GLU A 48 -16.08 0.23 0.69
N MET A 49 -15.79 0.22 -0.61
CA MET A 49 -16.25 1.25 -1.51
C MET A 49 -16.62 0.67 -2.87
N ARG A 50 -17.47 1.40 -3.56
CA ARG A 50 -17.79 1.10 -4.95
C ARG A 50 -17.16 2.16 -5.84
N LEU A 51 -16.47 1.72 -6.89
CA LEU A 51 -15.86 2.57 -7.89
C LEU A 51 -16.47 2.18 -9.24
N LYS A 52 -17.48 2.93 -9.68
CA LYS A 52 -18.30 2.56 -10.84
C LYS A 52 -18.88 1.16 -10.65
N ASN A 53 -18.56 0.19 -11.51
CA ASN A 53 -19.04 -1.18 -11.38
C ASN A 53 -18.08 -2.09 -10.63
N GLN A 54 -17.02 -1.55 -10.02
CA GLN A 54 -16.07 -2.33 -9.25
C GLN A 54 -16.31 -2.18 -7.76
N GLN A 55 -16.05 -3.24 -7.00
CA GLN A 55 -16.07 -3.21 -5.54
C GLN A 55 -14.65 -3.29 -5.02
N LEU A 56 -14.30 -2.40 -4.10
CA LEU A 56 -12.97 -2.37 -3.49
C LEU A 56 -13.10 -2.62 -2.00
N VAL A 57 -12.35 -3.60 -1.51
CA VAL A 57 -12.16 -3.84 -0.08
C VAL A 57 -10.79 -3.25 0.26
N LEU A 58 -10.78 -2.22 1.12
CA LEU A 58 -9.55 -1.57 1.57
C LEU A 58 -9.14 -2.19 2.89
N LEU A 59 -7.90 -2.62 3.01
CA LEU A 59 -7.38 -3.29 4.20
C LEU A 59 -6.12 -2.61 4.71
N LYS A 60 -6.15 -2.19 5.98
CA LYS A 60 -4.94 -1.82 6.72
C LYS A 60 -4.67 -2.94 7.72
N PRO A 61 -3.68 -3.82 7.47
CA PRO A 61 -3.41 -4.94 8.38
C PRO A 61 -3.08 -4.46 9.80
N SER A 62 -3.60 -5.16 10.79
CA SER A 62 -3.25 -4.92 12.20
C SER A 62 -2.20 -5.92 12.71
N THR A 63 -1.72 -6.78 11.85
CA THR A 63 -0.55 -7.62 12.09
C THR A 63 0.68 -6.75 11.96
N TYR A 64 1.68 -6.84 12.73
CA TYR A 64 2.89 -6.07 12.45
C TYR A 64 3.41 -6.36 11.03
N MET A 65 4.26 -5.45 10.51
CA MET A 65 4.68 -5.46 9.11
C MET A 65 5.16 -6.85 8.65
N ASN A 66 5.94 -7.54 9.47
CA ASN A 66 6.49 -8.85 9.13
C ASN A 66 5.46 -9.98 9.09
N LEU A 67 4.21 -9.72 9.45
CA LEU A 67 3.11 -10.69 9.41
C LEU A 67 1.99 -10.23 8.47
N SER A 68 2.26 -9.27 7.60
CA SER A 68 1.26 -8.71 6.69
C SER A 68 0.60 -9.77 5.80
N GLY A 69 1.35 -10.80 5.43
CA GLY A 69 0.84 -11.87 4.56
C GLY A 69 -0.31 -12.66 5.17
N GLU A 70 -0.37 -12.79 6.50
CA GLU A 70 -1.48 -13.46 7.17
C GLU A 70 -2.80 -12.73 6.93
N ALA A 71 -2.78 -11.41 7.08
CA ALA A 71 -3.96 -10.58 6.84
C ALA A 71 -4.38 -10.62 5.37
N VAL A 72 -3.44 -10.50 4.46
CA VAL A 72 -3.72 -10.49 3.01
C VAL A 72 -4.34 -11.82 2.59
N ARG A 73 -3.75 -12.94 2.99
CA ARG A 73 -4.25 -14.26 2.64
C ARG A 73 -5.67 -14.46 3.18
N TYR A 74 -5.90 -14.09 4.45
CA TYR A 74 -7.22 -14.23 5.06
C TYR A 74 -8.29 -13.49 4.25
N TRP A 75 -8.03 -12.23 3.89
CA TRP A 75 -9.03 -11.41 3.22
C TRP A 75 -9.24 -11.78 1.76
N LEU A 76 -8.22 -12.26 1.06
CA LEU A 76 -8.39 -12.83 -0.28
C LEU A 76 -9.35 -14.02 -0.25
N ILE A 77 -9.16 -14.92 0.70
CA ILE A 77 -9.99 -16.12 0.83
C ILE A 77 -11.41 -15.76 1.26
N LYS A 78 -11.52 -14.93 2.29
CA LYS A 78 -12.84 -14.54 2.83
C LYS A 78 -13.72 -13.86 1.79
N GLU A 79 -13.13 -12.94 1.01
CA GLU A 79 -13.87 -12.15 0.03
C GLU A 79 -13.89 -12.77 -1.36
N HIS A 80 -13.31 -13.96 -1.52
CA HIS A 80 -13.24 -14.67 -2.80
C HIS A 80 -12.63 -13.80 -3.90
N ILE A 81 -11.47 -13.18 -3.59
CA ILE A 81 -10.77 -12.28 -4.52
C ILE A 81 -9.59 -13.03 -5.12
N ASP A 82 -9.48 -13.01 -6.44
CA ASP A 82 -8.38 -13.63 -7.15
C ASP A 82 -7.09 -12.82 -6.97
N LEU A 83 -5.96 -13.50 -7.12
CA LEU A 83 -4.65 -12.90 -6.92
C LEU A 83 -4.36 -11.72 -7.87
N ASP A 84 -4.90 -11.77 -9.07
CA ASP A 84 -4.74 -10.67 -10.04
C ASP A 84 -5.59 -9.43 -9.72
N HIS A 85 -6.46 -9.51 -8.71
CA HIS A 85 -7.22 -8.38 -8.19
C HIS A 85 -6.71 -7.89 -6.83
N LEU A 86 -5.51 -8.27 -6.46
CA LEU A 86 -4.80 -7.75 -5.29
C LEU A 86 -3.88 -6.63 -5.70
N LEU A 87 -3.92 -5.51 -4.97
CA LEU A 87 -2.94 -4.43 -5.09
C LEU A 87 -2.46 -4.07 -3.69
N VAL A 88 -1.14 -4.08 -3.49
CA VAL A 88 -0.52 -3.75 -2.20
C VAL A 88 0.26 -2.46 -2.33
N ILE A 89 0.01 -1.51 -1.43
CA ILE A 89 0.71 -0.21 -1.38
C ILE A 89 1.80 -0.29 -0.31
N VAL A 90 3.04 -0.03 -0.71
CA VAL A 90 4.21 -0.17 0.16
C VAL A 90 5.14 1.02 0.01
N ASP A 91 5.92 1.29 1.07
CA ASP A 91 7.02 2.24 1.04
C ASP A 91 8.21 1.64 0.30
N ASP A 92 8.98 2.50 -0.40
CA ASP A 92 10.13 2.08 -1.19
C ASP A 92 11.29 3.07 -1.03
N ILE A 93 12.40 2.60 -0.46
CA ILE A 93 13.59 3.43 -0.28
C ILE A 93 14.36 3.66 -1.59
N ALA A 94 14.06 2.92 -2.64
CA ALA A 94 14.75 3.04 -3.92
C ALA A 94 14.20 4.18 -4.80
N LEU A 95 13.08 4.80 -4.39
CA LEU A 95 12.45 5.89 -5.14
C LEU A 95 12.50 7.19 -4.35
N PRO A 96 12.66 8.35 -5.03
CA PRO A 96 12.53 9.65 -4.38
C PRO A 96 11.17 9.78 -3.68
N PHE A 97 11.12 10.61 -2.63
CA PHE A 97 9.87 10.77 -1.88
C PHE A 97 8.72 11.21 -2.78
N GLY A 98 7.62 10.46 -2.70
CA GLY A 98 6.39 10.76 -3.42
C GLY A 98 6.32 10.22 -4.84
N GLN A 99 7.42 9.76 -5.42
CA GLN A 99 7.38 9.11 -6.73
C GLN A 99 6.74 7.72 -6.59
N ILE A 100 5.92 7.33 -7.56
CA ILE A 100 5.27 6.03 -7.51
C ILE A 100 5.72 5.13 -8.65
N ARG A 101 5.62 3.82 -8.40
CA ARG A 101 5.92 2.80 -9.40
C ARG A 101 5.02 1.59 -9.19
N LEU A 102 4.22 1.29 -10.20
CA LEU A 102 3.37 0.11 -10.22
C LEU A 102 4.11 -1.04 -10.90
N ARG A 103 3.94 -2.25 -10.37
CA ARG A 103 4.50 -3.48 -10.93
C ARG A 103 3.48 -4.61 -10.79
N PRO A 104 3.31 -5.47 -11.83
CA PRO A 104 2.38 -6.60 -11.75
C PRO A 104 2.93 -7.76 -10.92
N LYS A 105 4.24 -7.78 -10.65
CA LYS A 105 4.93 -8.84 -9.91
C LYS A 105 6.28 -8.33 -9.43
N GLY A 106 6.94 -9.11 -8.59
CA GLY A 106 8.30 -8.80 -8.19
C GLY A 106 8.75 -9.43 -6.90
N ALA A 107 10.06 -9.39 -6.66
CA ALA A 107 10.68 -9.80 -5.41
C ALA A 107 10.36 -8.79 -4.30
N ASP A 108 10.72 -9.15 -3.07
CA ASP A 108 10.40 -8.32 -1.90
C ASP A 108 11.31 -7.10 -1.73
N GLY A 109 12.47 -7.07 -2.39
CA GLY A 109 13.41 -5.95 -2.27
C GLY A 109 13.91 -5.72 -0.86
N GLY A 110 13.82 -6.71 0.02
CA GLY A 110 14.19 -6.60 1.43
C GLY A 110 13.09 -6.02 2.33
N HIS A 111 11.92 -5.71 1.77
CA HIS A 111 10.79 -5.20 2.55
C HIS A 111 10.09 -6.35 3.28
N ASN A 112 10.02 -6.28 4.61
CA ASN A 112 9.49 -7.38 5.43
C ASN A 112 8.02 -7.69 5.15
N GLY A 113 7.22 -6.67 4.85
CA GLY A 113 5.82 -6.86 4.50
C GLY A 113 5.64 -7.63 3.19
N LEU A 114 6.39 -7.26 2.16
CA LEU A 114 6.36 -7.96 0.88
C LEU A 114 6.86 -9.39 1.01
N LYS A 115 7.91 -9.58 1.81
CA LYS A 115 8.44 -10.92 2.09
C LYS A 115 7.37 -11.82 2.72
N SER A 116 6.67 -11.31 3.72
CA SER A 116 5.58 -12.03 4.38
C SER A 116 4.48 -12.40 3.39
N ILE A 117 4.07 -11.47 2.53
CA ILE A 117 3.03 -11.74 1.53
C ILE A 117 3.50 -12.79 0.54
N ASN A 118 4.72 -12.68 0.01
CA ASN A 118 5.26 -13.68 -0.92
C ASN A 118 5.28 -15.07 -0.30
N GLU A 119 5.67 -15.18 0.96
CA GLU A 119 5.71 -16.46 1.68
C GLU A 119 4.31 -17.03 1.89
N MET A 120 3.37 -16.21 2.37
CA MET A 120 2.02 -16.69 2.68
C MET A 120 1.22 -17.03 1.43
N LEU A 121 1.40 -16.30 0.35
CA LEU A 121 0.70 -16.56 -0.91
C LEU A 121 1.45 -17.57 -1.78
N GLN A 122 2.69 -17.90 -1.44
CA GLN A 122 3.58 -18.77 -2.23
C GLN A 122 3.67 -18.31 -3.68
N SER A 123 3.74 -17.00 -3.88
CA SER A 123 3.77 -16.39 -5.20
C SER A 123 4.31 -14.96 -5.10
N GLN A 124 4.94 -14.49 -6.18
CA GLN A 124 5.31 -13.09 -6.37
C GLN A 124 4.44 -12.44 -7.47
N GLN A 125 3.46 -13.17 -8.00
CA GLN A 125 2.64 -12.75 -9.13
C GLN A 125 1.40 -11.99 -8.65
N TRP A 126 1.62 -10.84 -8.00
CA TRP A 126 0.54 -9.96 -7.53
C TRP A 126 1.01 -8.50 -7.65
N ALA A 127 0.05 -7.61 -7.87
CA ALA A 127 0.33 -6.20 -8.14
C ALA A 127 0.76 -5.45 -6.88
N ARG A 128 1.71 -4.52 -7.06
CA ARG A 128 2.13 -3.62 -5.99
C ARG A 128 2.30 -2.22 -6.53
N LEU A 129 1.97 -1.24 -5.67
CA LEU A 129 2.27 0.15 -5.88
C LEU A 129 3.35 0.54 -4.88
N ARG A 130 4.53 0.90 -5.37
CA ARG A 130 5.66 1.33 -4.56
C ARG A 130 5.61 2.85 -4.46
N PHE A 131 5.56 3.36 -3.25
CA PHE A 131 5.56 4.79 -2.98
C PHE A 131 6.91 5.18 -2.40
N GLY A 132 7.65 6.02 -3.09
CA GLY A 132 8.99 6.42 -2.70
C GLY A 132 9.02 7.16 -1.39
N ILE A 133 9.95 6.78 -0.52
CA ILE A 133 10.21 7.49 0.75
C ILE A 133 11.63 8.01 0.82
N GLY A 134 12.43 7.79 -0.25
CA GLY A 134 13.82 8.20 -0.28
C GLY A 134 14.72 7.31 0.56
N ASN A 135 16.01 7.65 0.59
CA ASN A 135 17.01 6.83 1.28
C ASN A 135 18.11 7.67 1.92
N ASP A 136 17.76 8.84 2.42
CA ASP A 136 18.73 9.75 3.04
C ASP A 136 19.08 9.29 4.46
N PHE A 137 19.86 8.22 4.53
CA PHE A 137 20.33 7.67 5.79
C PHE A 137 21.69 6.99 5.59
N PRO A 138 22.56 6.99 6.64
CA PRO A 138 23.85 6.30 6.56
C PRO A 138 23.68 4.77 6.64
N PRO A 139 24.71 3.99 6.23
CA PRO A 139 24.66 2.54 6.37
C PRO A 139 24.30 2.11 7.79
N GLY A 140 23.40 1.12 7.89
CA GLY A 140 22.94 0.58 9.17
C GLY A 140 21.79 1.35 9.82
N ALA A 141 21.36 2.49 9.25
CA ALA A 141 20.29 3.31 9.82
C ALA A 141 18.96 3.15 9.11
N GLN A 142 18.78 2.11 8.29
CA GLN A 142 17.55 1.93 7.51
C GLN A 142 16.32 1.75 8.39
N VAL A 143 16.42 0.96 9.46
CA VAL A 143 15.29 0.71 10.36
C VAL A 143 14.82 2.03 10.99
N ASP A 144 15.76 2.81 11.52
CA ASP A 144 15.41 4.10 12.13
C ASP A 144 14.81 5.07 11.10
N TYR A 145 15.31 5.05 9.88
CA TYR A 145 14.82 5.91 8.82
C TYR A 145 13.37 5.60 8.45
N VAL A 146 13.05 4.32 8.20
CA VAL A 146 11.69 3.94 7.79
C VAL A 146 10.69 4.08 8.92
N LEU A 147 11.13 3.93 10.17
CA LEU A 147 10.29 4.15 11.34
C LEU A 147 10.26 5.61 11.79
N GLY A 148 10.99 6.49 11.10
CA GLY A 148 10.97 7.92 11.33
C GLY A 148 9.87 8.61 10.54
N TYR A 149 9.69 9.91 10.80
CA TYR A 149 8.67 10.72 10.14
C TYR A 149 9.24 11.40 8.89
N PRO A 150 8.38 11.70 7.90
CA PRO A 150 8.78 12.55 6.77
C PRO A 150 9.26 13.90 7.26
N THR A 151 10.15 14.52 6.49
CA THR A 151 10.63 15.88 6.79
C THR A 151 9.50 16.89 6.57
N PRO A 152 9.63 18.13 7.10
CA PRO A 152 8.64 19.17 6.82
C PRO A 152 8.42 19.41 5.34
N GLU A 153 9.47 19.36 4.52
CA GLU A 153 9.37 19.52 3.06
C GLU A 153 8.60 18.36 2.44
N GLU A 154 8.84 17.14 2.90
CA GLU A 154 8.12 15.94 2.44
C GLU A 154 6.65 16.01 2.85
N LEU A 155 6.37 16.42 4.08
CA LEU A 155 4.99 16.58 4.56
C LEU A 155 4.22 17.62 3.75
N ALA A 156 4.89 18.68 3.28
CA ALA A 156 4.25 19.72 2.49
C ALA A 156 3.72 19.21 1.15
N ILE A 157 4.42 18.25 0.53
CA ILE A 157 4.01 17.69 -0.77
C ILE A 157 3.20 16.41 -0.63
N LEU A 158 3.13 15.81 0.56
CA LEU A 158 2.48 14.52 0.76
C LEU A 158 1.01 14.50 0.32
N PRO A 159 0.16 15.48 0.62
CA PRO A 159 -1.23 15.42 0.18
C PRO A 159 -1.39 15.31 -1.33
N GLU A 160 -0.61 16.04 -2.10
CA GLU A 160 -0.64 15.98 -3.56
C GLU A 160 -0.09 14.64 -4.06
N ARG A 161 0.99 14.16 -3.45
CA ARG A 161 1.58 12.88 -3.83
C ARG A 161 0.67 11.69 -3.48
N ALA A 162 -0.01 11.78 -2.33
CA ALA A 162 -1.01 10.78 -1.96
C ALA A 162 -2.18 10.75 -2.96
N LYS A 163 -2.60 11.93 -3.46
CA LYS A 163 -3.64 11.99 -4.48
C LYS A 163 -3.22 11.29 -5.77
N VAL A 164 -1.97 11.44 -6.19
CA VAL A 164 -1.45 10.75 -7.38
C VAL A 164 -1.53 9.23 -7.16
N ALA A 165 -1.15 8.74 -5.98
CA ALA A 165 -1.25 7.32 -5.65
C ALA A 165 -2.71 6.84 -5.66
N VAL A 166 -3.62 7.62 -5.09
CA VAL A 166 -5.06 7.29 -5.10
C VAL A 166 -5.58 7.20 -6.54
N ASP A 167 -5.20 8.13 -7.41
CA ASP A 167 -5.60 8.11 -8.82
C ASP A 167 -5.03 6.86 -9.53
N ALA A 168 -3.81 6.46 -9.20
CA ALA A 168 -3.20 5.25 -9.75
C ALA A 168 -3.94 3.98 -9.31
N ILE A 169 -4.37 3.92 -8.05
CA ILE A 169 -5.18 2.80 -7.53
C ILE A 169 -6.49 2.69 -8.33
N LYS A 170 -7.17 3.82 -8.53
CA LYS A 170 -8.42 3.85 -9.29
C LYS A 170 -8.20 3.42 -10.74
N ALA A 171 -7.12 3.90 -11.37
CA ALA A 171 -6.78 3.51 -12.73
C ALA A 171 -6.54 2.01 -12.86
N PHE A 172 -5.85 1.41 -11.89
CA PHE A 172 -5.63 -0.03 -11.87
C PHE A 172 -6.97 -0.79 -11.83
N CYS A 173 -7.87 -0.39 -10.95
CA CYS A 173 -9.16 -1.06 -10.79
C CYS A 173 -10.09 -0.87 -12.00
N LEU A 174 -10.04 0.29 -12.66
CA LEU A 174 -10.95 0.61 -13.75
C LEU A 174 -10.39 0.23 -15.12
N SER A 175 -9.09 0.32 -15.33
CA SER A 175 -8.48 0.20 -16.66
C SER A 175 -7.33 -0.80 -16.74
N GLY A 176 -6.97 -1.42 -15.62
CA GLY A 176 -5.94 -2.46 -15.58
C GLY A 176 -4.53 -1.96 -15.37
N MET A 177 -3.61 -2.91 -15.17
CA MET A 177 -2.22 -2.62 -14.80
C MET A 177 -1.46 -1.90 -15.92
N THR A 178 -1.62 -2.30 -17.17
CA THR A 178 -0.89 -1.68 -18.29
C THR A 178 -1.22 -0.20 -18.40
N PHE A 179 -2.50 0.15 -18.36
CA PHE A 179 -2.93 1.54 -18.39
C PHE A 179 -2.38 2.31 -17.17
N ALA A 180 -2.49 1.74 -15.99
CA ALA A 180 -2.02 2.40 -14.77
C ALA A 180 -0.50 2.64 -14.82
N MET A 181 0.28 1.68 -15.28
CA MET A 181 1.73 1.83 -15.42
C MET A 181 2.09 2.92 -16.42
N ASN A 182 1.43 2.93 -17.57
CA ASN A 182 1.72 3.91 -18.62
C ASN A 182 1.43 5.34 -18.20
N ASN A 183 0.45 5.54 -17.34
CA ASN A 183 0.01 6.89 -16.95
C ASN A 183 0.57 7.36 -15.63
N TYR A 184 1.03 6.47 -14.75
CA TYR A 184 1.40 6.84 -13.39
C TYR A 184 2.82 6.47 -12.97
N ASN A 185 3.49 5.53 -13.66
CA ASN A 185 4.87 5.18 -13.29
C ASN A 185 5.79 6.38 -13.41
N ASN A 186 6.63 6.56 -12.40
CA ASN A 186 7.60 7.65 -12.28
C ASN A 186 6.94 9.04 -12.18
N LYS A 187 5.67 9.08 -11.83
CA LYS A 187 4.98 10.32 -11.50
C LYS A 187 5.05 10.59 -10.01
#